data_05c5be102fc26e1ac01e1ff55a1a900f
#
_entry.id   05c5be102fc26e1ac01e1ff55a1a900f
#
_cell.length_a   1.000
_cell.length_b   1.000
_cell.length_c   1.000
_cell.angle_alpha   90.00
_cell.angle_beta   90.00
_cell.angle_gamma   90.00
#
_symmetry.space_group_name_H-M   'P 1'
#
loop_
_entity.id
_entity.type
_entity.pdbx_description
1 polymer ?
#
loop_
_entity_poly.entity_id
_entity_poly.type
_entity_poly.pdbx_seq_one_letter_code
_entity_poly.pdbx_strand_id
1 'polypeptide(L)'
;MNVVNSDGTVAKALSVLDQVTAMGRPVRMRELLETSEFPKPTLYRLLQTLTSQRMLSYDKDQQTYAPGIRLVSLAHSAWSQASLAPIAAPYISALGERLREAIHLAQIDNGQVVFVDKRQASSRFATLARTGQVAPAYCTGVGKAILAHLEPEAQAQALQQQAFLKYTDATHTSTETLVRELEPVSYTHLRAHETRN
;
A
#
# COMPACT_ATOMS: atom_id res chain seq x y z
N MET A 1 -3.37 -13.31 3.06
CA MET A 1 -2.64 -13.30 1.78
C MET A 1 -2.75 -14.69 1.19
N ASN A 2 -3.70 -14.90 0.26
CA ASN A 2 -3.65 -16.11 -0.55
C ASN A 2 -2.34 -16.03 -1.32
N VAL A 3 -1.35 -16.82 -0.91
CA VAL A 3 -0.18 -17.11 -1.72
C VAL A 3 -0.73 -17.84 -2.95
N VAL A 4 -1.08 -17.09 -3.98
CA VAL A 4 -1.12 -17.64 -5.32
C VAL A 4 0.29 -18.14 -5.53
N ASN A 5 0.46 -19.44 -5.50
CA ASN A 5 1.71 -20.14 -5.76
C ASN A 5 2.10 -19.82 -7.21
N SER A 6 2.64 -18.63 -7.44
CA SER A 6 3.03 -18.19 -8.78
C SER A 6 4.49 -18.57 -8.98
N ASP A 7 4.72 -19.81 -9.38
CA ASP A 7 6.03 -20.30 -9.83
C ASP A 7 6.56 -19.59 -11.09
N GLY A 8 5.81 -18.61 -11.59
CA GLY A 8 6.14 -17.87 -12.80
C GLY A 8 7.33 -16.92 -12.61
N THR A 9 8.18 -16.82 -13.65
CA THR A 9 9.35 -15.91 -13.65
C THR A 9 8.96 -14.46 -13.37
N VAL A 10 7.78 -14.01 -13.82
CA VAL A 10 7.27 -12.65 -13.59
C VAL A 10 7.04 -12.40 -12.10
N ALA A 11 6.38 -13.32 -11.41
CA ALA A 11 6.14 -13.18 -9.98
C ALA A 11 7.44 -13.17 -9.16
N LYS A 12 8.39 -14.04 -9.51
CA LYS A 12 9.72 -14.04 -8.90
C LYS A 12 10.45 -12.71 -9.11
N ALA A 13 10.32 -12.11 -10.30
CA ALA A 13 10.92 -10.81 -10.59
C ALA A 13 10.26 -9.68 -9.77
N LEU A 14 8.93 -9.69 -9.66
CA LEU A 14 8.19 -8.72 -8.83
C LEU A 14 8.54 -8.88 -7.35
N SER A 15 8.65 -10.10 -6.83
CA SER A 15 9.09 -10.35 -5.44
C SER A 15 10.49 -9.76 -5.16
N VAL A 16 11.43 -9.90 -6.10
CA VAL A 16 12.77 -9.27 -5.97
C VAL A 16 12.68 -7.75 -6.02
N LEU A 17 11.82 -7.20 -6.88
CA LEU A 17 11.58 -5.75 -6.94
C LEU A 17 11.03 -5.23 -5.61
N ASP A 18 10.04 -5.91 -5.04
CA ASP A 18 9.45 -5.58 -3.75
C ASP A 18 10.50 -5.64 -2.62
N GLN A 19 11.37 -6.66 -2.64
CA GLN A 19 12.45 -6.79 -1.68
C GLN A 19 13.41 -5.60 -1.74
N VAL A 20 13.81 -5.15 -2.94
CA VAL A 20 14.68 -3.97 -3.11
C VAL A 20 13.98 -2.69 -2.64
N THR A 21 12.70 -2.51 -2.98
CA THR A 21 11.95 -1.30 -2.59
C THR A 21 11.70 -1.22 -1.09
N ALA A 22 11.46 -2.36 -0.44
CA ALA A 22 11.22 -2.45 1.00
C ALA A 22 12.44 -2.02 1.85
N MET A 23 13.66 -2.14 1.30
CA MET A 23 14.87 -1.69 1.99
C MET A 23 14.92 -0.17 2.20
N GLY A 24 14.20 0.63 1.41
CA GLY A 24 14.13 2.09 1.53
C GLY A 24 15.45 2.83 1.25
N ARG A 25 16.48 2.12 0.79
CA ARG A 25 17.82 2.61 0.43
C ARG A 25 18.43 1.75 -0.68
N PRO A 26 19.49 2.22 -1.37
CA PRO A 26 20.28 1.36 -2.25
C PRO A 26 20.82 0.13 -1.51
N VAL A 27 20.76 -1.04 -2.13
CA VAL A 27 21.07 -2.33 -1.50
C VAL A 27 22.03 -3.14 -2.37
N ARG A 28 22.97 -3.84 -1.74
CA ARG A 28 23.89 -4.75 -2.44
C ARG A 28 23.28 -6.13 -2.61
N MET A 29 23.71 -6.83 -3.65
CA MET A 29 23.21 -8.19 -3.93
C MET A 29 23.38 -9.15 -2.74
N ARG A 30 24.47 -9.02 -1.96
CA ARG A 30 24.69 -9.90 -0.80
C ARG A 30 23.63 -9.71 0.28
N GLU A 31 23.16 -8.46 0.50
CA GLU A 31 22.13 -8.15 1.48
C GLU A 31 20.78 -8.74 1.06
N LEU A 32 20.49 -8.70 -0.25
CA LEU A 32 19.30 -9.34 -0.81
C LEU A 32 19.37 -10.88 -0.66
N LEU A 33 20.54 -11.47 -0.79
CA LEU A 33 20.70 -12.92 -0.61
C LEU A 33 20.42 -13.40 0.82
N GLU A 34 20.65 -12.57 1.83
CA GLU A 34 20.40 -12.93 3.24
C GLU A 34 18.91 -13.11 3.53
N THR A 35 18.04 -12.44 2.77
CA THR A 35 16.58 -12.47 2.96
C THR A 35 15.83 -13.11 1.77
N SER A 36 16.53 -13.46 0.70
CA SER A 36 15.94 -14.02 -0.51
C SER A 36 15.66 -15.50 -0.41
N GLU A 37 14.50 -15.93 -0.89
CA GLU A 37 14.16 -17.34 -1.09
C GLU A 37 14.84 -17.95 -2.32
N PHE A 38 15.49 -17.12 -3.16
CA PHE A 38 16.07 -17.57 -4.43
C PHE A 38 17.55 -17.88 -4.32
N PRO A 39 18.02 -18.96 -4.95
CA PRO A 39 19.45 -19.24 -5.09
C PRO A 39 20.19 -18.08 -5.79
N LYS A 40 21.44 -17.86 -5.44
CA LYS A 40 22.28 -16.76 -5.97
C LYS A 40 22.23 -16.62 -7.51
N PRO A 41 22.30 -17.69 -8.33
CA PRO A 41 22.25 -17.55 -9.79
C PRO A 41 20.87 -17.02 -10.27
N THR A 42 19.79 -17.46 -9.62
CA THR A 42 18.43 -17.02 -9.94
C THR A 42 18.22 -15.56 -9.57
N LEU A 43 18.61 -15.16 -8.36
CA LEU A 43 18.53 -13.78 -7.91
C LEU A 43 19.33 -12.85 -8.84
N TYR A 44 20.56 -13.23 -9.19
CA TYR A 44 21.40 -12.47 -10.11
C TYR A 44 20.70 -12.25 -11.47
N ARG A 45 20.16 -13.30 -12.06
CA ARG A 45 19.45 -13.22 -13.35
C ARG A 45 18.22 -12.31 -13.26
N LEU A 46 17.46 -12.37 -12.18
CA LEU A 46 16.29 -11.52 -11.96
C LEU A 46 16.70 -10.04 -11.80
N LEU A 47 17.73 -9.75 -11.02
CA LEU A 47 18.28 -8.40 -10.87
C LEU A 47 18.78 -7.84 -12.21
N GLN A 48 19.47 -8.64 -13.02
CA GLN A 48 19.92 -8.24 -14.36
C GLN A 48 18.72 -7.91 -15.28
N THR A 49 17.69 -8.76 -15.28
CA THR A 49 16.47 -8.54 -16.06
C THR A 49 15.76 -7.28 -15.62
N LEU A 50 15.55 -7.08 -14.32
CA LEU A 50 14.90 -5.87 -13.79
C LEU A 50 15.70 -4.61 -14.11
N THR A 51 17.04 -4.67 -14.06
CA THR A 51 17.92 -3.55 -14.42
C THR A 51 17.85 -3.25 -15.92
N SER A 52 17.90 -4.25 -16.78
CA SER A 52 17.78 -4.06 -18.23
C SER A 52 16.43 -3.46 -18.62
N GLN A 53 15.36 -3.80 -17.89
CA GLN A 53 14.02 -3.25 -18.05
C GLN A 53 13.82 -1.91 -17.36
N ARG A 54 14.85 -1.33 -16.72
CA ARG A 54 14.81 -0.08 -15.97
C ARG A 54 13.81 -0.07 -14.79
N MET A 55 13.38 -1.24 -14.35
CA MET A 55 12.62 -1.42 -13.13
C MET A 55 13.50 -1.24 -11.89
N LEU A 56 14.77 -1.61 -12.02
CA LEU A 56 15.85 -1.28 -11.09
C LEU A 56 16.91 -0.44 -11.79
N SER A 57 17.63 0.37 -11.03
CA SER A 57 18.91 0.99 -11.40
C SER A 57 20.05 0.25 -10.70
N TYR A 58 21.22 0.22 -11.33
CA TYR A 58 22.44 -0.34 -10.76
C TYR A 58 23.56 0.69 -10.79
N ASP A 59 24.07 1.01 -9.61
CA ASP A 59 25.24 1.84 -9.44
C ASP A 59 26.49 0.93 -9.46
N LYS A 60 27.36 1.16 -10.45
CA LYS A 60 28.57 0.35 -10.66
C LYS A 60 29.65 0.64 -9.61
N ASP A 61 29.74 1.87 -9.13
CA ASP A 61 30.77 2.30 -8.19
C ASP A 61 30.46 1.78 -6.78
N GLN A 62 29.19 1.88 -6.38
CA GLN A 62 28.70 1.40 -5.08
C GLN A 62 28.32 -0.08 -5.10
N GLN A 63 28.15 -0.69 -6.28
CA GLN A 63 27.62 -2.04 -6.50
C GLN A 63 26.24 -2.25 -5.85
N THR A 64 25.35 -1.24 -5.97
CA THR A 64 24.04 -1.25 -5.33
C THR A 64 22.92 -1.17 -6.36
N TYR A 65 21.80 -1.79 -6.00
CA TYR A 65 20.51 -1.72 -6.71
C TYR A 65 19.57 -0.77 -5.99
N ALA A 66 18.81 -0.02 -6.76
CA ALA A 66 17.75 0.87 -6.26
C ALA A 66 16.55 0.85 -7.23
N PRO A 67 15.36 1.33 -6.82
CA PRO A 67 14.22 1.49 -7.71
C PRO A 67 14.57 2.28 -8.96
N GLY A 68 14.16 1.77 -10.13
CA GLY A 68 14.45 2.38 -11.44
C GLY A 68 13.39 3.38 -11.89
N ILE A 69 13.78 4.27 -12.81
CA ILE A 69 12.92 5.36 -13.31
C ILE A 69 11.64 4.88 -14.00
N ARG A 70 11.64 3.66 -14.56
CA ARG A 70 10.43 3.09 -15.20
C ARG A 70 9.28 2.95 -14.22
N LEU A 71 9.56 2.68 -12.94
CA LEU A 71 8.51 2.61 -11.90
C LEU A 71 7.76 3.94 -11.77
N VAL A 72 8.47 5.06 -11.83
CA VAL A 72 7.85 6.40 -11.79
C VAL A 72 6.93 6.60 -13.00
N SER A 73 7.38 6.21 -14.20
CA SER A 73 6.59 6.31 -15.43
C SER A 73 5.30 5.46 -15.36
N LEU A 74 5.42 4.21 -14.90
CA LEU A 74 4.27 3.31 -14.74
C LEU A 74 3.29 3.83 -13.70
N ALA A 75 3.81 4.27 -12.54
CA ALA A 75 2.99 4.85 -11.48
C ALA A 75 2.27 6.11 -11.98
N HIS A 76 2.94 7.00 -12.70
CA HIS A 76 2.32 8.20 -13.26
C HIS A 76 1.21 7.86 -14.26
N SER A 77 1.44 6.88 -15.13
CA SER A 77 0.42 6.43 -16.10
C SER A 77 -0.81 5.83 -15.39
N ALA A 78 -0.61 4.98 -14.40
CA ALA A 78 -1.71 4.42 -13.61
C ALA A 78 -2.46 5.50 -12.82
N TRP A 79 -1.71 6.41 -12.20
CA TRP A 79 -2.25 7.53 -11.44
C TRP A 79 -3.13 8.46 -12.27
N SER A 80 -2.69 8.84 -13.46
CA SER A 80 -3.43 9.76 -14.34
C SER A 80 -4.73 9.16 -14.89
N GLN A 81 -4.81 7.84 -14.98
CA GLN A 81 -5.99 7.15 -15.53
C GLN A 81 -7.02 6.72 -14.48
N ALA A 82 -6.59 6.36 -13.30
CA ALA A 82 -7.45 5.72 -12.28
C ALA A 82 -7.52 6.48 -10.95
N SER A 83 -6.71 7.53 -10.74
CA SER A 83 -6.65 8.21 -9.45
C SER A 83 -7.74 9.26 -9.29
N LEU A 84 -8.40 9.27 -8.12
CA LEU A 84 -9.25 10.36 -7.66
C LEU A 84 -8.47 11.62 -7.27
N ALA A 85 -7.15 11.55 -7.11
CA ALA A 85 -6.34 12.63 -6.58
C ALA A 85 -6.45 13.95 -7.37
N PRO A 86 -6.40 13.98 -8.71
CA PRO A 86 -6.55 15.23 -9.47
C PRO A 86 -7.91 15.90 -9.24
N ILE A 87 -8.99 15.10 -9.15
CA ILE A 87 -10.35 15.60 -8.95
C ILE A 87 -10.53 16.10 -7.51
N ALA A 88 -10.00 15.36 -6.54
CA ALA A 88 -10.14 15.67 -5.12
C ALA A 88 -9.19 16.79 -4.64
N ALA A 89 -8.10 17.08 -5.36
CA ALA A 89 -7.06 18.01 -4.93
C ALA A 89 -7.58 19.37 -4.42
N PRO A 90 -8.47 20.11 -5.12
CA PRO A 90 -8.98 21.40 -4.63
C PRO A 90 -9.79 21.23 -3.33
N TYR A 91 -10.57 20.18 -3.20
CA TYR A 91 -11.42 19.91 -2.03
C TYR A 91 -10.59 19.56 -0.80
N ILE A 92 -9.62 18.64 -0.94
CA ILE A 92 -8.77 18.24 0.20
C ILE A 92 -7.82 19.36 0.63
N SER A 93 -7.40 20.25 -0.28
CA SER A 93 -6.61 21.43 0.06
C SER A 93 -7.45 22.41 0.89
N ALA A 94 -8.64 22.79 0.42
CA ALA A 94 -9.54 23.67 1.16
C ALA A 94 -9.94 23.09 2.54
N LEU A 95 -10.15 21.76 2.61
CA LEU A 95 -10.44 21.08 3.87
C LEU A 95 -9.26 21.14 4.83
N GLY A 96 -8.04 20.88 4.33
CA GLY A 96 -6.81 20.95 5.14
C GLY A 96 -6.53 22.33 5.72
N GLU A 97 -6.73 23.38 4.93
CA GLU A 97 -6.61 24.77 5.38
C GLU A 97 -7.63 25.11 6.49
N ARG A 98 -8.87 24.67 6.32
CA ARG A 98 -9.96 24.92 7.27
C ARG A 98 -9.78 24.16 8.58
N LEU A 99 -9.40 22.89 8.53
CA LEU A 99 -9.28 22.02 9.70
C LEU A 99 -7.91 22.12 10.36
N ARG A 100 -6.87 22.51 9.62
CA ARG A 100 -5.46 22.48 10.04
C ARG A 100 -4.97 21.09 10.46
N GLU A 101 -5.63 20.04 9.98
CA GLU A 101 -5.32 18.64 10.24
C GLU A 101 -4.81 17.93 8.99
N ALA A 102 -4.18 16.78 9.18
CA ALA A 102 -3.74 15.96 8.05
C ALA A 102 -4.96 15.35 7.34
N ILE A 103 -5.06 15.57 6.04
CA ILE A 103 -6.10 15.00 5.18
C ILE A 103 -5.50 13.89 4.33
N HIS A 104 -6.09 12.74 4.38
CA HIS A 104 -5.71 11.60 3.55
C HIS A 104 -6.82 11.29 2.55
N LEU A 105 -6.44 11.13 1.28
CA LEU A 105 -7.30 10.57 0.26
C LEU A 105 -6.86 9.13 0.01
N ALA A 106 -7.81 8.21 0.04
CA ALA A 106 -7.54 6.80 -0.21
C ALA A 106 -8.62 6.16 -1.07
N GLN A 107 -8.25 5.09 -1.74
CA GLN A 107 -9.14 4.23 -2.52
C GLN A 107 -9.00 2.80 -2.02
N ILE A 108 -10.04 1.98 -2.24
CA ILE A 108 -9.96 0.55 -2.01
C ILE A 108 -9.62 -0.15 -3.33
N ASP A 109 -8.69 -1.07 -3.28
CA ASP A 109 -8.33 -1.96 -4.38
C ASP A 109 -8.06 -3.35 -3.84
N ASN A 110 -8.74 -4.35 -4.39
CA ASN A 110 -8.62 -5.75 -3.95
C ASN A 110 -8.67 -5.94 -2.43
N GLY A 111 -9.62 -5.27 -1.76
CA GLY A 111 -9.80 -5.33 -0.31
C GLY A 111 -8.71 -4.61 0.50
N GLN A 112 -7.78 -3.91 -0.13
CA GLN A 112 -6.74 -3.12 0.51
C GLN A 112 -6.96 -1.62 0.29
N VAL A 113 -6.52 -0.82 1.23
CA VAL A 113 -6.52 0.64 1.11
C VAL A 113 -5.23 1.10 0.45
N VAL A 114 -5.37 1.91 -0.60
CA VAL A 114 -4.25 2.62 -1.23
C VAL A 114 -4.38 4.10 -0.92
N PHE A 115 -3.38 4.68 -0.25
CA PHE A 115 -3.33 6.12 0.01
C PHE A 115 -2.89 6.85 -1.26
N VAL A 116 -3.83 7.54 -1.91
CA VAL A 116 -3.59 8.18 -3.21
C VAL A 116 -3.13 9.62 -3.12
N ASP A 117 -3.49 10.35 -2.07
CA ASP A 117 -2.98 11.70 -1.82
C ASP A 117 -2.99 12.03 -0.32
N LYS A 118 -2.19 13.02 0.07
CA LYS A 118 -2.07 13.51 1.44
C LYS A 118 -1.82 15.01 1.46
N ARG A 119 -2.55 15.73 2.31
CA ARG A 119 -2.20 17.09 2.74
C ARG A 119 -1.69 17.04 4.16
N GLN A 120 -0.56 17.69 4.40
CA GLN A 120 0.04 17.71 5.74
C GLN A 120 -0.70 18.71 6.63
N ALA A 121 -0.84 18.35 7.88
CA ALA A 121 -1.27 19.30 8.90
C ALA A 121 -0.18 20.33 9.17
N SER A 122 -0.61 21.52 9.58
CA SER A 122 0.28 22.49 10.26
C SER A 122 0.58 22.07 11.72
N SER A 123 -0.04 20.99 12.20
CA SER A 123 0.09 20.48 13.56
C SER A 123 1.37 19.67 13.77
N ARG A 124 1.77 19.51 15.06
CA ARG A 124 2.97 18.75 15.46
C ARG A 124 2.87 17.25 15.24
N PHE A 125 1.69 16.73 14.89
CA PHE A 125 1.47 15.30 14.70
C PHE A 125 1.60 14.93 13.23
N ALA A 126 2.71 14.29 12.88
CA ALA A 126 2.87 13.68 11.55
C ALA A 126 2.16 12.32 11.51
N THR A 127 1.28 12.13 10.55
CA THR A 127 0.67 10.82 10.30
C THR A 127 1.66 9.92 9.56
N LEU A 128 1.70 8.64 9.92
CA LEU A 128 2.62 7.66 9.35
C LEU A 128 2.28 7.26 7.90
N ALA A 129 1.03 7.45 7.47
CA ALA A 129 0.59 7.09 6.13
C ALA A 129 1.29 7.94 5.05
N ARG A 130 1.74 7.29 3.99
CA ARG A 130 2.43 7.90 2.84
C ARG A 130 1.63 7.65 1.56
N THR A 131 1.66 8.62 0.64
CA THR A 131 1.11 8.42 -0.70
C THR A 131 1.77 7.22 -1.37
N GLY A 132 0.96 6.36 -2.01
CA GLY A 132 1.40 5.08 -2.58
C GLY A 132 1.48 3.93 -1.58
N GLN A 133 1.30 4.19 -0.29
CA GLN A 133 1.28 3.12 0.71
C GLN A 133 -0.01 2.32 0.60
N VAL A 134 0.14 0.99 0.73
CA VAL A 134 -0.97 0.04 0.82
C VAL A 134 -1.13 -0.39 2.28
N ALA A 135 -2.36 -0.48 2.74
CA ALA A 135 -2.68 -0.93 4.10
C ALA A 135 -3.93 -1.83 4.11
N PRO A 136 -4.05 -2.76 5.06
CA PRO A 136 -5.26 -3.57 5.19
C PRO A 136 -6.48 -2.71 5.52
N ALA A 137 -7.62 -3.00 4.88
CA ALA A 137 -8.83 -2.23 5.12
C ALA A 137 -9.45 -2.53 6.50
N TYR A 138 -9.38 -3.78 6.96
CA TYR A 138 -10.04 -4.22 8.20
C TYR A 138 -9.50 -3.58 9.49
N CYS A 139 -8.27 -3.05 9.50
CA CYS A 139 -7.63 -2.53 10.70
C CYS A 139 -7.23 -1.06 10.61
N THR A 140 -7.58 -0.36 9.53
CA THR A 140 -7.33 1.08 9.37
C THR A 140 -8.63 1.87 9.44
N GLY A 141 -8.59 3.07 10.03
CA GLY A 141 -9.76 3.93 10.14
C GLY A 141 -10.37 4.27 8.77
N VAL A 142 -9.52 4.65 7.81
CA VAL A 142 -9.96 4.94 6.44
C VAL A 142 -10.52 3.70 5.73
N GLY A 143 -9.92 2.53 5.96
CA GLY A 143 -10.40 1.27 5.39
C GLY A 143 -11.78 0.88 5.91
N LYS A 144 -11.98 0.97 7.23
CA LYS A 144 -13.29 0.74 7.84
C LYS A 144 -14.35 1.74 7.37
N ALA A 145 -13.98 3.00 7.23
CA ALA A 145 -14.88 4.01 6.67
C ALA A 145 -15.29 3.69 5.22
N ILE A 146 -14.37 3.26 4.37
CA ILE A 146 -14.69 2.84 3.00
C ILE A 146 -15.57 1.59 3.02
N LEU A 147 -15.16 0.55 3.78
CA LEU A 147 -15.91 -0.71 3.85
C LEU A 147 -17.37 -0.49 4.32
N ALA A 148 -17.59 0.41 5.27
CA ALA A 148 -18.93 0.72 5.79
C ALA A 148 -19.87 1.37 4.75
N HIS A 149 -19.33 1.95 3.69
CA HIS A 149 -20.08 2.68 2.65
C HIS A 149 -20.09 1.97 1.30
N LEU A 150 -19.48 0.79 1.20
CA LEU A 150 -19.61 -0.03 -0.01
C LEU A 150 -21.01 -0.61 -0.13
N GLU A 151 -21.47 -0.79 -1.37
CA GLU A 151 -22.66 -1.59 -1.65
C GLU A 151 -22.49 -3.02 -1.10
N PRO A 152 -23.56 -3.68 -0.64
CA PRO A 152 -23.47 -4.96 0.08
C PRO A 152 -22.66 -6.04 -0.62
N GLU A 153 -22.78 -6.15 -1.94
CA GLU A 153 -22.03 -7.14 -2.73
C GLU A 153 -20.52 -6.81 -2.78
N ALA A 154 -20.18 -5.55 -3.00
CA ALA A 154 -18.79 -5.08 -3.01
C ALA A 154 -18.15 -5.18 -1.61
N GLN A 155 -18.92 -4.89 -0.56
CA GLN A 155 -18.48 -5.06 0.83
C GLN A 155 -18.17 -6.53 1.12
N ALA A 156 -19.08 -7.45 0.78
CA ALA A 156 -18.88 -8.87 0.99
C ALA A 156 -17.63 -9.39 0.26
N GLN A 157 -17.41 -8.97 -0.98
CA GLN A 157 -16.22 -9.31 -1.75
C GLN A 157 -14.95 -8.76 -1.09
N ALA A 158 -14.94 -7.49 -0.69
CA ALA A 158 -13.79 -6.87 -0.03
C ALA A 158 -13.45 -7.55 1.32
N LEU A 159 -14.46 -7.98 2.08
CA LEU A 159 -14.29 -8.69 3.35
C LEU A 159 -13.68 -10.08 3.16
N GLN A 160 -14.03 -10.79 2.08
CA GLN A 160 -13.42 -12.10 1.76
C GLN A 160 -11.92 -11.98 1.43
N GLN A 161 -11.47 -10.82 1.00
CA GLN A 161 -10.06 -10.57 0.66
C GLN A 161 -9.19 -10.17 1.86
N GLN A 162 -9.79 -10.01 3.06
CA GLN A 162 -9.05 -9.62 4.25
C GLN A 162 -8.28 -10.81 4.86
N ALA A 163 -7.03 -10.56 5.24
CA ALA A 163 -6.18 -11.57 5.88
C ALA A 163 -6.42 -11.70 7.41
N PHE A 164 -7.06 -10.71 8.03
CA PHE A 164 -7.36 -10.64 9.47
C PHE A 164 -6.16 -10.94 10.39
N LEU A 165 -4.96 -10.50 10.00
CA LEU A 165 -3.78 -10.65 10.85
C LEU A 165 -3.92 -9.77 12.10
N LYS A 166 -3.61 -10.33 13.26
CA LYS A 166 -3.65 -9.61 14.53
C LYS A 166 -2.42 -8.71 14.67
N TYR A 167 -2.61 -7.39 14.75
CA TYR A 167 -1.56 -6.41 15.03
C TYR A 167 -1.57 -5.96 16.49
N THR A 168 -2.75 -5.79 17.06
CA THR A 168 -2.97 -5.41 18.46
C THR A 168 -4.12 -6.24 19.04
N ASP A 169 -4.36 -6.13 20.34
CA ASP A 169 -5.51 -6.79 20.98
C ASP A 169 -6.86 -6.24 20.51
N ALA A 170 -6.89 -5.00 20.01
CA ALA A 170 -8.08 -4.38 19.44
C ALA A 170 -8.29 -4.69 17.94
N THR A 171 -7.35 -5.40 17.29
CA THR A 171 -7.50 -5.75 15.87
C THR A 171 -8.60 -6.79 15.67
N HIS A 172 -9.55 -6.51 14.76
CA HIS A 172 -10.53 -7.51 14.34
C HIS A 172 -9.84 -8.68 13.64
N THR A 173 -10.15 -9.88 14.08
CA THR A 173 -9.59 -11.14 13.57
C THR A 173 -10.60 -11.96 12.77
N SER A 174 -11.82 -11.46 12.58
CA SER A 174 -12.84 -12.12 11.77
C SER A 174 -13.78 -11.11 11.11
N THR A 175 -14.45 -11.57 10.06
CA THR A 175 -15.48 -10.80 9.34
C THR A 175 -16.62 -10.37 10.25
N GLU A 176 -17.08 -11.28 11.13
CA GLU A 176 -18.24 -11.04 12.00
C GLU A 176 -17.98 -9.91 13.01
N THR A 177 -16.77 -9.87 13.58
CA THR A 177 -16.40 -8.81 14.52
C THR A 177 -16.24 -7.47 13.83
N LEU A 178 -15.71 -7.46 12.60
CA LEU A 178 -15.56 -6.25 11.80
C LEU A 178 -16.93 -5.71 11.38
N VAL A 179 -17.81 -6.52 10.81
CA VAL A 179 -19.15 -6.10 10.33
C VAL A 179 -19.94 -5.40 11.44
N ARG A 180 -19.89 -5.91 12.67
CA ARG A 180 -20.54 -5.27 13.83
C ARG A 180 -20.00 -3.86 14.12
N GLU A 181 -18.73 -3.60 13.86
CA GLU A 181 -18.16 -2.25 13.99
C GLU A 181 -18.52 -1.37 12.79
N LEU A 182 -18.69 -1.93 11.59
CA LEU A 182 -19.02 -1.16 10.40
C LEU A 182 -20.44 -0.58 10.45
N GLU A 183 -21.40 -1.23 11.10
CA GLU A 183 -22.78 -0.72 11.23
C GLU A 183 -22.83 0.70 11.81
N PRO A 184 -22.29 1.01 13.02
CA PRO A 184 -22.32 2.37 13.55
C PRO A 184 -21.49 3.36 12.71
N VAL A 185 -20.44 2.90 12.03
CA VAL A 185 -19.63 3.76 11.14
C VAL A 185 -20.46 4.26 9.95
N SER A 186 -21.29 3.40 9.37
CA SER A 186 -22.17 3.78 8.25
C SER A 186 -23.19 4.89 8.62
N TYR A 187 -23.68 4.90 9.85
CA TYR A 187 -24.63 5.92 10.34
C TYR A 187 -23.96 7.21 10.79
N THR A 188 -22.74 7.15 11.33
CA THR A 188 -22.08 8.33 11.91
C THR A 188 -21.24 9.10 10.90
N HIS A 189 -20.92 8.53 9.75
CA HIS A 189 -20.06 9.07 8.70
C HIS A 189 -18.64 9.48 9.14
N LEU A 190 -18.26 9.30 10.44
CA LEU A 190 -17.16 10.07 10.99
C LEU A 190 -16.19 9.33 11.90
N ARG A 191 -16.42 8.06 12.30
CA ARG A 191 -15.50 7.41 13.24
C ARG A 191 -15.28 5.94 13.00
N ALA A 192 -14.25 5.64 12.22
CA ALA A 192 -13.60 4.36 12.31
C ALA A 192 -12.29 4.54 13.11
N HIS A 193 -12.09 3.78 14.18
CA HIS A 193 -10.85 3.79 14.93
C HIS A 193 -9.80 2.92 14.26
N GLU A 194 -8.57 3.42 14.17
CA GLU A 194 -7.46 2.57 13.77
C GLU A 194 -7.17 1.55 14.87
N THR A 195 -7.00 0.30 14.48
CA THR A 195 -6.63 -0.82 15.37
C THR A 195 -5.23 -1.34 15.05
N ARG A 196 -4.48 -0.59 14.24
CA ARG A 196 -3.09 -0.82 13.89
C ARG A 196 -2.23 0.28 14.49
N ASN A 197 -1.37 -0.07 15.42
CA ASN A 197 -0.28 0.77 15.94
C ASN A 197 1.05 0.26 15.43
#